data_4a1835aed7f06f895075f39d298e8d7c
#
_entry.id   4a1835aed7f06f895075f39d298e8d7c
#
_cell.length_a   1.000
_cell.length_b   1.000
_cell.length_c   1.000
_cell.angle_alpha   90.00
_cell.angle_beta   90.00
_cell.angle_gamma   90.00
#
_symmetry.space_group_name_H-M   'P 1'
#
loop_
_entity.id
_entity.type
_entity.pdbx_description
1 polymer ?
#
loop_
_entity_poly.entity_id
_entity_poly.type
_entity_poly.pdbx_seq_one_letter_code
_entity_poly.pdbx_strand_id
1 'polypeptide(L)'
;PYRRQRQMCIRDSTSHYPNDPRFLELCDRYGIMLTDEADIETHGMGYDWEGEWDWMRWSRLSSSPEWREAYVDRAKRLFERDKNHGCVVLWSLGNESGAGVNHRAMAQYIRSRDERALIHYENSHLEFKAVPEGENFADISDVESRMYAGTEYIESYLNNKEYTKPFYMCEYVCSMSTGDVYPFWELVEKYDNNFGGCIWEWCDHAVNVPDKDGGARYFYGGDFGDFPNSGICCIDGLVYPDRTPRPGYFDMKRVYRQYSAAYNGDGSVTVTSRRRFTPLDDTAIHWTLSEDGKTVSEGITDALATPAQGSTTIKLFDPEKVDSLPSCLLTLSLSLIHISEPT
;
A
#
# COMPACT_ATOMS: atom_id res chain seq x y z
N PRO A 1 10.61 -25.83 1.67
CA PRO A 1 10.16 -25.37 0.39
C PRO A 1 9.44 -24.08 0.46
N TYR A 2 9.70 -23.15 -0.10
CA TYR A 2 9.86 -21.99 -0.01
C TYR A 2 9.78 -21.13 -0.93
N ARG A 3 9.28 -20.27 -0.59
CA ARG A 3 8.93 -19.54 -1.56
C ARG A 3 8.33 -18.38 -1.17
N ARG A 4 8.46 -17.40 -1.61
CA ARG A 4 8.76 -16.72 -2.82
C ARG A 4 8.32 -15.31 -2.66
N GLN A 5 9.17 -14.47 -2.20
CA GLN A 5 8.95 -13.04 -2.39
C GLN A 5 9.02 -12.78 -3.88
N ARG A 6 7.91 -13.09 -4.58
CA ARG A 6 7.79 -12.97 -6.00
C ARG A 6 7.28 -11.64 -6.46
N GLN A 7 7.07 -10.72 -5.53
CA GLN A 7 6.38 -9.48 -5.87
C GLN A 7 7.30 -8.29 -5.65
N MET A 8 7.13 -7.27 -6.48
CA MET A 8 7.43 -5.93 -6.05
C MET A 8 6.90 -5.77 -4.64
N CYS A 9 7.58 -5.02 -3.78
CA CYS A 9 7.11 -4.80 -2.43
C CYS A 9 5.69 -4.24 -2.43
N ILE A 10 4.70 -5.13 -2.64
CA ILE A 10 3.31 -4.82 -2.35
C ILE A 10 3.28 -4.68 -0.84
N ARG A 11 2.88 -3.52 -0.39
CA ARG A 11 2.72 -3.20 1.02
C ARG A 11 1.28 -3.00 1.30
N ASP A 12 0.91 -3.43 2.49
CA ASP A 12 -0.39 -3.18 3.07
C ASP A 12 -0.21 -2.58 4.47
N SER A 13 -1.26 -2.04 5.03
CA SER A 13 -1.28 -1.55 6.40
C SER A 13 -2.48 -2.14 7.12
N THR A 14 -2.30 -2.47 8.39
CA THR A 14 -3.40 -2.98 9.22
C THR A 14 -4.33 -1.88 9.73
N SER A 15 -4.33 -0.71 9.11
CA SER A 15 -5.09 0.48 9.51
C SER A 15 -6.46 0.17 10.12
N HIS A 16 -6.78 0.56 11.34
CA HIS A 16 -5.92 1.28 12.31
C HIS A 16 -5.86 0.47 13.60
N TYR A 17 -5.65 -0.83 13.48
CA TYR A 17 -5.58 -1.78 14.60
C TYR A 17 -4.99 -3.11 14.13
N PRO A 18 -4.44 -3.92 15.06
CA PRO A 18 -3.90 -5.24 14.71
C PRO A 18 -4.98 -6.16 14.14
N ASN A 19 -4.76 -6.66 12.94
CA ASN A 19 -5.70 -7.54 12.23
C ASN A 19 -5.78 -8.95 12.85
N ASP A 20 -6.71 -9.77 12.33
CA ASP A 20 -6.77 -11.21 12.61
C ASP A 20 -5.39 -11.85 12.30
N PRO A 21 -4.83 -12.67 13.19
CA PRO A 21 -3.51 -13.30 12.97
C PRO A 21 -3.40 -14.06 11.64
N ARG A 22 -4.51 -14.62 11.13
CA ARG A 22 -4.55 -15.30 9.83
C ARG A 22 -4.21 -14.35 8.67
N PHE A 23 -4.45 -13.05 8.82
CA PHE A 23 -4.07 -12.05 7.82
C PHE A 23 -2.54 -11.97 7.69
N LEU A 24 -1.82 -11.95 8.81
CA LEU A 24 -0.36 -11.94 8.82
C LEU A 24 0.21 -13.25 8.25
N GLU A 25 -0.39 -14.40 8.59
CA GLU A 25 -0.02 -15.70 8.00
C GLU A 25 -0.17 -15.71 6.48
N LEU A 26 -1.24 -15.09 5.96
CA LEU A 26 -1.44 -14.93 4.52
C LEU A 26 -0.41 -13.97 3.92
N CYS A 27 -0.10 -12.85 4.57
CA CYS A 27 0.94 -11.92 4.14
C CYS A 27 2.30 -12.62 4.05
N ASP A 28 2.69 -13.40 5.06
CA ASP A 28 3.90 -14.23 5.03
C ASP A 28 3.89 -15.22 3.86
N ARG A 29 2.76 -15.89 3.67
CA ARG A 29 2.59 -16.90 2.62
C ARG A 29 2.69 -16.33 1.22
N TYR A 30 2.08 -15.16 0.99
CA TYR A 30 2.03 -14.51 -0.31
C TYR A 30 3.15 -13.51 -0.55
N GLY A 31 3.96 -13.22 0.46
CA GLY A 31 5.08 -12.27 0.37
C GLY A 31 4.61 -10.80 0.30
N ILE A 32 3.52 -10.48 0.96
CA ILE A 32 3.02 -9.11 1.09
C ILE A 32 3.73 -8.50 2.30
N MET A 33 4.41 -7.37 2.11
CA MET A 33 5.02 -6.63 3.21
C MET A 33 3.95 -5.82 3.94
N LEU A 34 4.08 -5.72 5.26
CA LEU A 34 3.06 -5.15 6.11
C LEU A 34 3.61 -4.04 7.00
N THR A 35 2.89 -2.93 7.08
CA THR A 35 2.95 -1.99 8.18
C THR A 35 1.93 -2.43 9.21
N ASP A 36 2.37 -2.93 10.35
CA ASP A 36 1.49 -3.43 11.40
C ASP A 36 1.25 -2.34 12.45
N GLU A 37 -0.01 -2.02 12.72
CA GLU A 37 -0.38 -0.81 13.44
C GLU A 37 -1.07 -1.10 14.78
N ALA A 38 -0.65 -0.33 15.79
CA ALA A 38 -1.25 -0.34 17.11
C ALA A 38 -2.61 0.39 17.10
N ASP A 39 -3.55 -0.11 17.88
CA ASP A 39 -4.91 0.46 18.02
C ASP A 39 -4.92 1.77 18.84
N ILE A 40 -4.25 2.79 18.32
CA ILE A 40 -4.24 4.16 18.84
C ILE A 40 -4.84 5.09 17.79
N GLU A 41 -5.99 5.63 18.11
CA GLU A 41 -6.71 6.62 17.30
C GLU A 41 -7.37 7.62 18.24
N THR A 42 -7.01 8.90 18.15
CA THR A 42 -7.56 9.95 19.02
C THR A 42 -8.02 11.19 18.26
N HIS A 43 -8.26 11.06 16.96
CA HIS A 43 -8.64 12.18 16.08
C HIS A 43 -9.80 13.01 16.66
N GLY A 44 -10.85 12.34 17.15
CA GLY A 44 -12.00 12.99 17.75
C GLY A 44 -11.68 13.88 18.97
N MET A 45 -10.52 13.68 19.62
CA MET A 45 -10.09 14.56 20.73
C MET A 45 -9.70 15.95 20.27
N GLY A 46 -9.39 16.14 18.98
CA GLY A 46 -9.08 17.45 18.42
C GLY A 46 -10.27 18.40 18.38
N TYR A 47 -11.48 17.86 18.38
CA TYR A 47 -12.70 18.68 18.37
C TYR A 47 -13.17 19.01 19.78
N ASP A 48 -13.72 20.22 19.95
CA ASP A 48 -14.50 20.53 21.14
C ASP A 48 -15.99 20.20 20.94
N TRP A 49 -16.79 20.50 21.94
CA TRP A 49 -18.23 20.27 21.91
C TRP A 49 -18.99 21.21 20.94
N GLU A 50 -18.36 22.30 20.47
CA GLU A 50 -18.86 23.20 19.42
C GLU A 50 -18.43 22.77 18.01
N GLY A 51 -17.52 21.78 17.93
CA GLY A 51 -16.96 21.27 16.67
C GLY A 51 -15.72 22.05 16.20
N GLU A 52 -15.11 22.90 17.06
CA GLU A 52 -13.91 23.63 16.74
C GLU A 52 -12.65 22.76 16.95
N TRP A 53 -11.75 22.79 15.96
CA TRP A 53 -10.50 22.01 15.99
C TRP A 53 -9.40 22.71 16.79
N ASP A 54 -8.75 21.95 17.67
CA ASP A 54 -7.55 22.37 18.42
C ASP A 54 -6.45 21.30 18.31
N TRP A 55 -5.36 21.66 17.68
CA TRP A 55 -4.20 20.81 17.49
C TRP A 55 -3.56 20.31 18.78
N MET A 56 -3.50 21.14 19.82
CA MET A 56 -2.92 20.76 21.11
C MET A 56 -3.85 19.80 21.87
N ARG A 57 -5.15 19.97 21.71
CA ARG A 57 -6.13 19.04 22.27
C ARG A 57 -6.02 17.67 21.63
N TRP A 58 -5.77 17.63 20.31
CA TRP A 58 -5.51 16.39 19.58
C TRP A 58 -4.32 15.61 20.16
N SER A 59 -3.22 16.27 20.52
CA SER A 59 -2.04 15.65 21.15
C SER A 59 -2.18 15.39 22.66
N ARG A 60 -3.31 15.69 23.27
CA ARG A 60 -3.47 15.64 24.73
C ARG A 60 -3.17 14.28 25.35
N LEU A 61 -3.72 13.18 24.77
CA LEU A 61 -3.51 11.86 25.32
C LEU A 61 -2.07 11.36 25.06
N SER A 62 -1.52 11.66 23.89
CA SER A 62 -0.15 11.28 23.54
C SER A 62 0.91 12.04 24.35
N SER A 63 0.57 13.23 24.87
CA SER A 63 1.46 14.07 25.67
C SER A 63 1.28 13.90 27.19
N SER A 64 0.15 13.33 27.65
CA SER A 64 -0.13 13.14 29.07
C SER A 64 0.54 11.90 29.64
N PRO A 65 1.44 12.03 30.63
CA PRO A 65 2.13 10.88 31.24
C PRO A 65 1.20 9.84 31.87
N GLU A 66 0.00 10.23 32.25
CA GLU A 66 -1.02 9.34 32.84
C GLU A 66 -1.49 8.26 31.88
N TRP A 67 -1.39 8.51 30.57
CA TRP A 67 -1.75 7.57 29.50
C TRP A 67 -0.60 6.67 29.04
N ARG A 68 0.61 6.91 29.56
CA ARG A 68 1.82 6.22 29.10
C ARG A 68 1.69 4.71 29.14
N GLU A 69 1.14 4.15 30.22
CA GLU A 69 0.99 2.70 30.36
C GLU A 69 0.03 2.11 29.33
N ALA A 70 -1.07 2.84 29.02
CA ALA A 70 -2.02 2.42 27.99
C ALA A 70 -1.37 2.37 26.60
N TYR A 71 -0.61 3.41 26.23
CA TYR A 71 0.12 3.46 24.97
C TYR A 71 1.15 2.34 24.86
N VAL A 72 1.96 2.16 25.89
CA VAL A 72 2.98 1.09 25.90
C VAL A 72 2.34 -0.29 25.88
N ASP A 73 1.18 -0.51 26.52
CA ASP A 73 0.46 -1.78 26.46
C ASP A 73 0.00 -2.11 25.03
N ARG A 74 -0.48 -1.11 24.25
CA ARG A 74 -0.81 -1.30 22.85
C ARG A 74 0.40 -1.75 22.02
N ALA A 75 1.52 -1.04 22.14
CA ALA A 75 2.76 -1.41 21.46
C ALA A 75 3.26 -2.80 21.87
N LYS A 76 3.15 -3.14 23.15
CA LYS A 76 3.52 -4.44 23.67
C LYS A 76 2.66 -5.56 23.09
N ARG A 77 1.36 -5.40 23.08
CA ARG A 77 0.43 -6.42 22.54
C ARG A 77 0.66 -6.65 21.07
N LEU A 78 0.78 -5.60 20.29
CA LEU A 78 1.10 -5.66 18.87
C LEU A 78 2.42 -6.41 18.65
N PHE A 79 3.50 -5.88 19.20
CA PHE A 79 4.84 -6.40 18.95
C PHE A 79 5.02 -7.84 19.42
N GLU A 80 4.62 -8.17 20.67
CA GLU A 80 4.82 -9.51 21.21
C GLU A 80 3.96 -10.57 20.51
N ARG A 81 2.82 -10.19 19.94
CA ARG A 81 1.99 -11.07 19.13
C ARG A 81 2.65 -11.37 17.78
N ASP A 82 3.12 -10.31 17.09
CA ASP A 82 3.39 -10.36 15.65
C ASP A 82 4.88 -10.34 15.27
N LYS A 83 5.79 -10.17 16.21
CA LYS A 83 7.25 -10.06 15.99
C LYS A 83 7.91 -11.23 15.24
N ASN A 84 7.24 -12.38 15.13
CA ASN A 84 7.75 -13.55 14.41
C ASN A 84 7.26 -13.64 12.97
N HIS A 85 6.41 -12.70 12.51
CA HIS A 85 5.96 -12.62 11.14
C HIS A 85 6.98 -11.88 10.28
N GLY A 86 7.55 -12.57 9.29
CA GLY A 86 8.53 -11.97 8.38
C GLY A 86 7.94 -10.94 7.42
N CYS A 87 6.62 -10.87 7.28
CA CYS A 87 5.93 -9.86 6.50
C CYS A 87 5.96 -8.47 7.14
N VAL A 88 6.06 -8.36 8.47
CA VAL A 88 6.05 -7.07 9.16
C VAL A 88 7.37 -6.35 8.95
N VAL A 89 7.33 -5.23 8.23
CA VAL A 89 8.51 -4.42 7.89
C VAL A 89 8.53 -3.06 8.59
N LEU A 90 7.37 -2.58 9.04
CA LEU A 90 7.23 -1.36 9.84
C LEU A 90 6.27 -1.61 11.00
N TRP A 91 6.61 -1.09 12.16
CA TRP A 91 5.76 -1.07 13.35
C TRP A 91 5.17 0.32 13.48
N SER A 92 3.89 0.46 13.22
CA SER A 92 3.18 1.74 13.31
C SER A 92 2.62 1.94 14.71
N LEU A 93 2.81 3.14 15.25
CA LEU A 93 2.43 3.47 16.62
C LEU A 93 0.98 3.94 16.75
N GLY A 94 0.23 3.92 15.67
CA GLY A 94 -1.17 4.34 15.60
C GLY A 94 -1.41 5.38 14.54
N ASN A 95 -2.63 5.90 14.51
CA ASN A 95 -3.11 6.84 13.53
C ASN A 95 -3.65 8.09 14.23
N GLU A 96 -3.56 9.24 13.55
CA GLU A 96 -4.22 10.50 13.86
C GLU A 96 -4.41 10.81 15.36
N SER A 97 -3.32 10.73 16.13
CA SER A 97 -3.35 10.86 17.59
C SER A 97 -2.44 11.96 18.12
N GLY A 98 -2.11 12.95 17.29
CA GLY A 98 -1.12 13.95 17.59
C GLY A 98 0.26 13.35 17.80
N ALA A 99 1.16 14.02 18.51
CA ALA A 99 2.46 13.47 18.85
C ALA A 99 2.85 13.82 20.29
N GLY A 100 3.51 12.89 20.99
CA GLY A 100 3.87 13.12 22.38
C GLY A 100 4.80 12.05 22.97
N VAL A 101 5.13 12.28 24.24
CA VAL A 101 6.05 11.41 25.00
C VAL A 101 5.59 9.95 25.08
N ASN A 102 4.29 9.69 24.94
CA ASN A 102 3.76 8.34 25.00
C ASN A 102 4.08 7.56 23.73
N HIS A 103 4.05 8.18 22.54
CA HIS A 103 4.54 7.55 21.32
C HIS A 103 6.04 7.25 21.40
N ARG A 104 6.83 8.19 21.96
CA ARG A 104 8.26 7.92 22.22
C ARG A 104 8.47 6.71 23.13
N ALA A 105 7.63 6.56 24.17
CA ALA A 105 7.68 5.41 25.05
C ALA A 105 7.31 4.10 24.35
N MET A 106 6.34 4.10 23.43
CA MET A 106 6.01 2.95 22.57
C MET A 106 7.20 2.56 21.71
N ALA A 107 7.81 3.51 21.00
CA ALA A 107 8.98 3.26 20.15
C ALA A 107 10.15 2.70 20.96
N GLN A 108 10.40 3.27 22.14
CA GLN A 108 11.44 2.78 23.07
C GLN A 108 11.16 1.34 23.51
N TYR A 109 9.92 0.99 23.81
CA TYR A 109 9.55 -0.37 24.15
C TYR A 109 9.88 -1.33 23.01
N ILE A 110 9.40 -1.07 21.79
CA ILE A 110 9.64 -1.94 20.64
C ILE A 110 11.15 -2.09 20.37
N ARG A 111 11.90 -0.99 20.31
CA ARG A 111 13.36 -1.01 20.12
C ARG A 111 14.12 -1.72 21.25
N SER A 112 13.59 -1.72 22.45
CA SER A 112 14.18 -2.50 23.57
C SER A 112 14.03 -4.00 23.38
N ARG A 113 13.08 -4.44 22.55
CA ARG A 113 12.80 -5.85 22.25
C ARG A 113 13.50 -6.32 20.97
N ASP A 114 13.58 -5.46 19.96
CA ASP A 114 14.40 -5.63 18.75
C ASP A 114 14.95 -4.27 18.33
N GLU A 115 16.24 -4.08 18.43
CA GLU A 115 16.94 -2.85 18.05
C GLU A 115 16.88 -2.55 16.54
N ARG A 116 16.55 -3.57 15.72
CA ARG A 116 16.42 -3.46 14.26
C ARG A 116 15.00 -3.12 13.82
N ALA A 117 14.04 -3.08 14.74
CA ALA A 117 12.66 -2.77 14.42
C ALA A 117 12.54 -1.37 13.84
N LEU A 118 11.96 -1.27 12.65
CA LEU A 118 11.68 0.01 12.00
C LEU A 118 10.33 0.52 12.49
N ILE A 119 10.32 1.76 12.95
CA ILE A 119 9.15 2.42 13.52
C ILE A 119 8.56 3.40 12.52
N HIS A 120 7.24 3.41 12.45
CA HIS A 120 6.44 4.38 11.71
C HIS A 120 5.49 5.11 12.65
N TYR A 121 5.33 6.40 12.42
CA TYR A 121 4.24 7.21 12.96
C TYR A 121 4.10 8.51 12.15
N GLU A 122 2.92 8.76 11.55
CA GLU A 122 2.76 9.85 10.59
C GLU A 122 2.84 11.25 11.23
N ASN A 123 2.34 11.42 12.46
CA ASN A 123 2.41 12.72 13.14
C ASN A 123 3.77 13.01 13.80
N SER A 124 4.77 12.14 13.62
CA SER A 124 6.15 12.41 14.08
C SER A 124 7.04 12.98 12.97
N HIS A 125 6.50 13.77 12.08
CA HIS A 125 7.25 14.41 11.01
C HIS A 125 7.84 15.77 11.40
N LEU A 126 8.84 16.24 10.62
CA LEU A 126 9.60 17.45 10.93
C LEU A 126 8.76 18.73 11.07
N GLU A 127 7.65 18.83 10.33
CA GLU A 127 6.79 20.03 10.30
C GLU A 127 5.59 19.93 11.24
N PHE A 128 5.45 18.83 11.99
CA PHE A 128 4.32 18.65 12.89
C PHE A 128 4.43 19.63 14.09
N LYS A 129 3.41 20.46 14.24
CA LYS A 129 3.42 21.57 15.20
C LYS A 129 2.51 21.38 16.42
N ALA A 130 1.69 20.33 16.40
CA ALA A 130 0.78 20.03 17.50
C ALA A 130 1.52 19.34 18.67
N VAL A 131 2.61 19.93 19.10
CA VAL A 131 3.49 19.47 20.19
C VAL A 131 3.74 20.59 21.18
N PRO A 132 4.04 20.29 22.45
CA PRO A 132 4.44 21.31 23.42
C PRO A 132 5.65 22.14 22.92
N GLU A 133 5.72 23.40 23.34
CA GLU A 133 6.78 24.31 22.94
C GLU A 133 8.17 23.73 23.27
N GLY A 134 9.06 23.72 22.27
CA GLY A 134 10.41 23.16 22.38
C GLY A 134 10.51 21.64 22.23
N GLU A 135 9.40 20.94 22.08
CA GLU A 135 9.39 19.50 21.81
C GLU A 135 9.47 19.21 20.31
N ASN A 136 10.09 18.08 19.98
CA ASN A 136 10.12 17.51 18.63
C ASN A 136 10.09 15.98 18.75
N PHE A 137 9.26 15.34 17.94
CA PHE A 137 9.08 13.90 17.94
C PHE A 137 9.48 13.25 16.62
N ALA A 138 10.12 14.00 15.72
CA ALA A 138 10.56 13.46 14.42
C ALA A 138 11.58 12.31 14.56
N ASP A 139 12.24 12.18 15.69
CA ASP A 139 13.19 11.09 16.01
C ASP A 139 12.50 9.74 16.27
N ILE A 140 11.20 9.72 16.46
CA ILE A 140 10.44 8.50 16.77
C ILE A 140 10.36 7.59 15.56
N SER A 141 9.97 8.12 14.39
CA SER A 141 9.79 7.37 13.16
C SER A 141 11.10 7.23 12.38
N ASP A 142 11.31 6.07 11.77
CA ASP A 142 12.45 5.81 10.88
C ASP A 142 12.19 6.23 9.43
N VAL A 143 10.95 6.59 9.12
CA VAL A 143 10.52 7.13 7.82
C VAL A 143 9.89 8.51 7.99
N GLU A 144 10.00 9.35 6.98
CA GLU A 144 9.21 10.58 6.90
C GLU A 144 7.86 10.21 6.27
N SER A 145 6.80 10.33 7.02
CA SER A 145 5.48 9.87 6.61
C SER A 145 4.49 11.02 6.47
N ARG A 146 3.62 10.91 5.49
CA ARG A 146 2.54 11.87 5.24
C ARG A 146 1.31 11.14 4.71
N MET A 147 0.14 11.60 5.19
CA MET A 147 -1.13 11.35 4.55
C MET A 147 -1.36 12.37 3.44
N TYR A 148 -1.81 11.91 2.29
CA TYR A 148 -2.31 12.72 1.17
C TYR A 148 -1.40 13.89 0.73
N ALA A 149 -0.09 13.75 0.90
CA ALA A 149 0.86 14.73 0.40
C ALA A 149 0.81 14.81 -1.13
N GLY A 150 0.81 16.03 -1.68
CA GLY A 150 0.86 16.24 -3.12
C GLY A 150 2.22 15.83 -3.71
N THR A 151 2.22 15.43 -4.98
CA THR A 151 3.43 14.97 -5.69
C THR A 151 4.56 16.01 -5.70
N GLU A 152 4.23 17.30 -5.78
CA GLU A 152 5.22 18.39 -5.73
C GLU A 152 5.95 18.44 -4.38
N TYR A 153 5.21 18.27 -3.27
CA TYR A 153 5.82 18.21 -1.93
C TYR A 153 6.72 16.98 -1.80
N ILE A 154 6.21 15.81 -2.22
CA ILE A 154 6.96 14.56 -2.18
C ILE A 154 8.26 14.69 -2.97
N GLU A 155 8.21 15.19 -4.20
CA GLU A 155 9.38 15.38 -5.03
C GLU A 155 10.37 16.40 -4.45
N SER A 156 9.87 17.48 -3.86
CA SER A 156 10.70 18.45 -3.15
C SER A 156 11.46 17.82 -1.98
N TYR A 157 10.77 16.99 -1.18
CA TYR A 157 11.40 16.25 -0.08
C TYR A 157 12.48 15.28 -0.59
N LEU A 158 12.15 14.46 -1.60
CA LEU A 158 13.04 13.44 -2.15
C LEU A 158 14.31 14.02 -2.79
N ASN A 159 14.23 15.23 -3.31
CA ASN A 159 15.38 15.95 -3.88
C ASN A 159 16.25 16.67 -2.84
N ASN A 160 15.75 16.88 -1.63
CA ASN A 160 16.50 17.58 -0.59
C ASN A 160 17.50 16.62 0.08
N LYS A 161 18.80 16.89 -0.14
CA LYS A 161 19.91 16.06 0.38
C LYS A 161 20.10 16.18 1.91
N GLU A 162 19.46 17.13 2.56
CA GLU A 162 19.50 17.28 4.01
C GLU A 162 18.55 16.29 4.69
N TYR A 163 17.56 15.78 3.96
CA TYR A 163 16.62 14.80 4.46
C TYR A 163 17.16 13.38 4.22
N THR A 164 17.33 12.65 5.30
CA THR A 164 17.98 11.32 5.27
C THR A 164 17.02 10.16 5.41
N LYS A 165 15.79 10.43 5.86
CA LYS A 165 14.78 9.39 6.00
C LYS A 165 14.12 9.09 4.67
N PRO A 166 13.80 7.82 4.36
CA PRO A 166 12.97 7.51 3.22
C PRO A 166 11.56 8.07 3.40
N PHE A 167 10.95 8.50 2.29
CA PHE A 167 9.58 9.03 2.29
C PHE A 167 8.56 7.89 2.19
N TYR A 168 7.50 7.95 2.99
CA TYR A 168 6.43 6.98 3.01
C TYR A 168 5.06 7.68 2.95
N MET A 169 4.26 7.33 1.96
CA MET A 169 2.88 7.78 1.83
C MET A 169 1.98 6.81 2.61
N CYS A 170 1.82 7.01 3.92
CA CYS A 170 1.07 6.05 4.75
C CYS A 170 -0.39 5.93 4.29
N GLU A 171 -0.95 7.03 3.76
CA GLU A 171 -2.22 7.05 3.05
C GLU A 171 -2.10 7.98 1.84
N TYR A 172 -2.48 7.50 0.66
CA TYR A 172 -2.54 8.33 -0.53
C TYR A 172 -3.68 7.90 -1.44
N VAL A 173 -4.17 8.82 -2.29
CA VAL A 173 -5.23 8.56 -3.26
C VAL A 173 -6.44 7.91 -2.62
N CYS A 174 -7.22 8.69 -1.85
CA CYS A 174 -8.52 8.24 -1.38
C CYS A 174 -9.42 7.94 -2.59
N SER A 175 -9.97 6.74 -2.68
CA SER A 175 -10.73 6.28 -3.85
C SER A 175 -12.01 7.08 -4.10
N MET A 176 -12.55 7.76 -3.07
CA MET A 176 -13.65 8.72 -3.24
C MET A 176 -13.27 9.93 -4.10
N SER A 177 -12.01 10.33 -4.10
CA SER A 177 -11.52 11.50 -4.83
C SER A 177 -11.06 11.19 -6.25
N THR A 178 -11.21 9.98 -6.74
CA THR A 178 -10.78 9.55 -8.09
C THR A 178 -9.35 9.98 -8.44
N GLY A 179 -8.49 10.05 -7.43
CA GLY A 179 -7.12 10.52 -7.62
C GLY A 179 -6.34 9.58 -8.53
N ASP A 180 -5.55 10.18 -9.44
CA ASP A 180 -4.67 9.44 -10.32
C ASP A 180 -3.48 8.86 -9.53
N VAL A 181 -3.33 7.56 -9.53
CA VAL A 181 -2.23 6.85 -8.86
C VAL A 181 -0.90 6.97 -9.60
N TYR A 182 -0.93 7.29 -10.91
CA TYR A 182 0.26 7.29 -11.76
C TYR A 182 1.33 8.29 -11.34
N PRO A 183 1.03 9.58 -11.09
CA PRO A 183 2.06 10.55 -10.71
C PRO A 183 2.79 10.16 -9.42
N PHE A 184 2.10 9.57 -8.47
CA PHE A 184 2.71 9.08 -7.23
C PHE A 184 3.64 7.90 -7.50
N TRP A 185 3.21 6.98 -8.37
CA TRP A 185 4.00 5.80 -8.69
C TRP A 185 5.24 6.13 -9.52
N GLU A 186 5.16 7.13 -10.40
CA GLU A 186 6.34 7.67 -11.10
C GLU A 186 7.42 8.14 -10.12
N LEU A 187 7.03 8.77 -9.01
CA LEU A 187 7.98 9.17 -7.94
C LEU A 187 8.56 7.96 -7.19
N VAL A 188 7.78 6.88 -7.02
CA VAL A 188 8.29 5.64 -6.43
C VAL A 188 9.32 4.97 -7.34
N GLU A 189 9.12 5.02 -8.65
CA GLU A 189 10.06 4.45 -9.62
C GLU A 189 11.29 5.33 -9.84
N LYS A 190 11.16 6.66 -9.71
CA LYS A 190 12.20 7.64 -9.96
C LYS A 190 13.22 7.76 -8.81
N TYR A 191 12.78 7.59 -7.57
CA TYR A 191 13.58 7.89 -6.38
C TYR A 191 13.74 6.69 -5.47
N ASP A 192 14.98 6.25 -5.25
CA ASP A 192 15.31 5.10 -4.37
C ASP A 192 14.97 5.33 -2.90
N ASN A 193 14.93 6.58 -2.45
CA ASN A 193 14.53 6.98 -1.11
C ASN A 193 13.01 7.17 -0.95
N ASN A 194 12.20 6.82 -1.97
CA ASN A 194 10.75 6.72 -1.85
C ASN A 194 10.37 5.30 -1.45
N PHE A 195 9.87 5.16 -0.22
CA PHE A 195 9.50 3.87 0.34
C PHE A 195 8.15 3.34 -0.21
N GLY A 196 7.44 4.16 -0.99
CA GLY A 196 6.11 3.84 -1.52
C GLY A 196 4.99 4.27 -0.59
N GLY A 197 3.85 3.57 -0.62
CA GLY A 197 2.71 3.95 0.21
C GLY A 197 1.54 2.98 0.13
N CYS A 198 0.50 3.26 0.91
CA CYS A 198 -0.76 2.51 0.96
C CYS A 198 -1.91 3.38 0.47
N ILE A 199 -2.71 2.86 -0.46
CA ILE A 199 -3.90 3.56 -0.95
C ILE A 199 -5.00 3.49 0.13
N TRP A 200 -5.65 4.60 0.41
CA TRP A 200 -6.82 4.65 1.27
C TRP A 200 -8.09 4.52 0.40
N GLU A 201 -8.82 3.43 0.47
CA GLU A 201 -8.52 2.18 1.19
C GLU A 201 -8.90 0.96 0.33
N TRP A 202 -8.82 -0.23 0.89
CA TRP A 202 -9.07 -1.46 0.12
C TRP A 202 -10.54 -1.69 -0.18
N CYS A 203 -11.42 -1.59 0.82
CA CYS A 203 -12.79 -2.04 0.69
C CYS A 203 -13.77 -1.15 1.45
N ASP A 204 -14.91 -0.85 0.83
CA ASP A 204 -16.01 -0.18 1.53
C ASP A 204 -16.41 -0.93 2.80
N HIS A 205 -16.60 -0.20 3.90
CA HIS A 205 -17.05 -0.72 5.15
C HIS A 205 -18.58 -0.66 5.22
N ALA A 206 -19.25 -1.72 4.74
CA ALA A 206 -20.69 -1.83 4.82
C ALA A 206 -21.11 -3.26 5.16
N VAL A 207 -22.22 -3.37 5.87
CA VAL A 207 -22.81 -4.64 6.32
C VAL A 207 -23.90 -5.07 5.35
N ASN A 208 -23.79 -6.27 4.81
CA ASN A 208 -24.85 -6.82 3.99
C ASN A 208 -26.05 -7.22 4.88
N VAL A 209 -27.17 -6.53 4.70
CA VAL A 209 -28.44 -6.86 5.32
C VAL A 209 -29.37 -7.37 4.21
N PRO A 210 -29.64 -8.68 4.13
CA PRO A 210 -30.51 -9.24 3.11
C PRO A 210 -31.90 -8.60 3.18
N ASP A 211 -32.47 -8.25 2.04
CA ASP A 211 -33.84 -7.83 1.96
C ASP A 211 -34.85 -9.04 2.04
N LYS A 212 -36.14 -8.75 2.07
CA LYS A 212 -37.15 -9.79 2.19
C LYS A 212 -37.21 -10.73 0.99
N ASP A 213 -36.70 -10.28 -0.15
CA ASP A 213 -36.68 -11.02 -1.42
C ASP A 213 -35.33 -11.71 -1.66
N GLY A 214 -34.41 -11.66 -0.68
CA GLY A 214 -33.08 -12.25 -0.73
C GLY A 214 -32.04 -11.40 -1.50
N GLY A 215 -32.35 -10.16 -1.84
CA GLY A 215 -31.42 -9.22 -2.44
C GLY A 215 -30.39 -8.71 -1.42
N ALA A 216 -29.21 -8.32 -1.89
CA ALA A 216 -28.19 -7.70 -1.05
C ALA A 216 -28.47 -6.21 -0.88
N ARG A 217 -28.49 -5.74 0.37
CA ARG A 217 -28.53 -4.32 0.72
C ARG A 217 -27.38 -4.03 1.67
N TYR A 218 -26.56 -3.05 1.31
CA TYR A 218 -25.40 -2.67 2.10
C TYR A 218 -25.72 -1.45 2.95
N PHE A 219 -25.59 -1.59 4.26
CA PHE A 219 -25.87 -0.57 5.26
C PHE A 219 -24.54 -0.09 5.87
N TYR A 220 -24.43 1.21 6.06
CA TYR A 220 -23.25 1.87 6.64
C TYR A 220 -23.66 3.05 7.53
N GLY A 221 -22.73 3.79 8.07
CA GLY A 221 -22.86 4.86 9.06
C GLY A 221 -24.21 5.57 9.12
N GLY A 222 -24.96 5.37 10.19
CA GLY A 222 -26.28 5.93 10.43
C GLY A 222 -27.47 5.07 9.96
N ASP A 223 -27.27 4.11 9.06
CA ASP A 223 -28.35 3.26 8.54
C ASP A 223 -28.97 2.36 9.61
N PHE A 224 -28.23 2.06 10.66
CA PHE A 224 -28.70 1.27 11.81
C PHE A 224 -29.28 2.15 12.94
N GLY A 225 -29.42 3.45 12.72
CA GLY A 225 -29.85 4.40 13.75
C GLY A 225 -28.74 4.77 14.75
N ASP A 226 -27.51 4.42 14.45
CA ASP A 226 -26.31 4.74 15.23
C ASP A 226 -25.99 6.24 15.18
N PHE A 227 -25.63 6.79 16.32
CA PHE A 227 -25.24 8.19 16.45
C PHE A 227 -24.24 8.33 17.63
N PRO A 228 -23.12 9.04 17.46
CA PRO A 228 -22.64 9.65 16.19
C PRO A 228 -22.16 8.62 15.17
N ASN A 229 -22.08 9.05 13.90
CA ASN A 229 -21.55 8.23 12.81
C ASN A 229 -20.81 9.11 11.78
N SER A 230 -20.00 8.50 10.93
CA SER A 230 -19.22 9.20 9.90
C SER A 230 -19.89 9.24 8.52
N GLY A 231 -21.17 8.84 8.41
CA GLY A 231 -21.90 8.84 7.15
C GLY A 231 -21.19 8.06 6.05
N ILE A 232 -20.94 8.70 4.92
CA ILE A 232 -20.31 8.08 3.74
C ILE A 232 -18.79 7.93 3.84
N CYS A 233 -18.13 8.39 4.90
CA CYS A 233 -16.66 8.33 5.01
C CYS A 233 -16.09 6.90 5.11
N CYS A 234 -16.94 5.89 5.13
CA CYS A 234 -16.57 4.49 5.08
C CYS A 234 -16.82 3.84 3.70
N ILE A 235 -17.11 4.64 2.66
CA ILE A 235 -17.43 4.19 1.29
C ILE A 235 -16.35 4.72 0.32
N ASP A 236 -15.12 4.38 0.59
CA ASP A 236 -13.93 4.87 -0.12
C ASP A 236 -12.96 3.76 -0.55
N GLY A 237 -13.44 2.51 -0.55
CA GLY A 237 -12.67 1.35 -0.97
C GLY A 237 -12.37 1.27 -2.47
N LEU A 238 -11.26 0.64 -2.82
CA LEU A 238 -10.94 0.20 -4.19
C LEU A 238 -11.90 -0.88 -4.70
N VAL A 239 -12.55 -1.57 -3.77
CA VAL A 239 -13.59 -2.56 -4.09
C VAL A 239 -14.85 -2.28 -3.28
N TYR A 240 -16.00 -2.66 -3.86
CA TYR A 240 -17.29 -2.60 -3.18
C TYR A 240 -17.35 -3.60 -2.01
N PRO A 241 -18.39 -3.53 -1.14
CA PRO A 241 -18.52 -4.46 -0.01
C PRO A 241 -18.60 -5.94 -0.42
N ASP A 242 -19.10 -6.23 -1.62
CA ASP A 242 -19.15 -7.58 -2.22
C ASP A 242 -17.83 -8.00 -2.88
N ARG A 243 -16.79 -7.16 -2.78
CA ARG A 243 -15.47 -7.32 -3.40
C ARG A 243 -15.44 -7.10 -4.91
N THR A 244 -16.50 -6.61 -5.52
CA THR A 244 -16.49 -6.19 -6.93
C THR A 244 -15.52 -5.01 -7.11
N PRO A 245 -14.58 -5.06 -8.06
CA PRO A 245 -13.61 -3.99 -8.26
C PRO A 245 -14.25 -2.70 -8.80
N ARG A 246 -13.81 -1.56 -8.27
CA ARG A 246 -14.08 -0.23 -8.83
C ARG A 246 -13.06 0.12 -9.94
N PRO A 247 -13.31 1.12 -10.78
CA PRO A 247 -12.35 1.54 -11.82
C PRO A 247 -10.94 1.79 -11.28
N GLY A 248 -10.79 2.49 -10.15
CA GLY A 248 -9.48 2.77 -9.51
C GLY A 248 -8.67 1.52 -9.14
N TYR A 249 -9.34 0.40 -8.90
CA TYR A 249 -8.65 -0.88 -8.70
C TYR A 249 -7.81 -1.31 -9.91
N PHE A 250 -8.32 -1.08 -11.13
CA PHE A 250 -7.59 -1.46 -12.34
C PHE A 250 -6.40 -0.54 -12.59
N ASP A 251 -6.48 0.73 -12.24
CA ASP A 251 -5.36 1.66 -12.30
C ASP A 251 -4.29 1.28 -11.28
N MET A 252 -4.67 1.01 -10.02
CA MET A 252 -3.77 0.46 -9.01
C MET A 252 -3.11 -0.83 -9.49
N LYS A 253 -3.89 -1.79 -9.99
CA LYS A 253 -3.36 -3.05 -10.53
C LYS A 253 -2.37 -2.83 -11.66
N ARG A 254 -2.57 -1.79 -12.47
CA ARG A 254 -1.66 -1.45 -13.56
C ARG A 254 -0.35 -0.85 -13.07
N VAL A 255 -0.36 0.08 -12.11
CA VAL A 255 0.87 0.69 -11.59
C VAL A 255 1.66 -0.27 -10.69
N TYR A 256 0.97 -1.14 -9.95
CA TYR A 256 1.58 -2.13 -9.06
C TYR A 256 2.09 -3.38 -9.80
N ARG A 257 2.07 -3.40 -11.15
CA ARG A 257 2.62 -4.52 -11.91
C ARG A 257 4.09 -4.73 -11.62
N GLN A 258 4.47 -5.99 -11.51
CA GLN A 258 5.84 -6.42 -11.25
C GLN A 258 6.78 -6.29 -12.46
N TYR A 259 6.25 -5.90 -13.61
CA TYR A 259 6.96 -5.78 -14.87
C TYR A 259 6.33 -4.72 -15.77
N SER A 260 7.12 -4.23 -16.70
CA SER A 260 6.64 -3.51 -17.88
C SER A 260 7.14 -4.22 -19.14
N ALA A 261 6.45 -4.00 -20.25
CA ALA A 261 6.85 -4.52 -21.54
C ALA A 261 6.71 -3.43 -22.60
N ALA A 262 7.71 -3.30 -23.46
CA ALA A 262 7.72 -2.34 -24.56
C ALA A 262 8.01 -3.08 -25.86
N TYR A 263 7.20 -2.84 -26.92
CA TYR A 263 7.43 -3.37 -28.25
C TYR A 263 8.52 -2.56 -28.96
N ASN A 264 9.50 -3.23 -29.56
CA ASN A 264 10.66 -2.59 -30.17
C ASN A 264 10.49 -2.26 -31.68
N GLY A 265 9.36 -2.63 -32.29
CA GLY A 265 9.09 -2.40 -33.70
C GLY A 265 9.59 -3.49 -34.66
N ASP A 266 10.41 -4.40 -34.16
CA ASP A 266 11.04 -5.47 -34.96
C ASP A 266 10.48 -6.89 -34.66
N GLY A 267 9.34 -6.97 -34.01
CA GLY A 267 8.76 -8.26 -33.54
C GLY A 267 9.36 -8.76 -32.24
N SER A 268 10.17 -7.96 -31.57
CA SER A 268 10.65 -8.23 -30.22
C SER A 268 10.00 -7.30 -29.20
N VAL A 269 10.02 -7.73 -27.93
CA VAL A 269 9.63 -6.94 -26.77
C VAL A 269 10.74 -6.89 -25.74
N THR A 270 10.91 -5.74 -25.13
CA THR A 270 11.77 -5.60 -23.94
C THR A 270 10.92 -5.67 -22.71
N VAL A 271 11.14 -6.68 -21.87
CA VAL A 271 10.50 -6.85 -20.57
C VAL A 271 11.44 -6.34 -19.49
N THR A 272 10.96 -5.42 -18.68
CA THR A 272 11.68 -4.88 -17.51
C THR A 272 11.04 -5.38 -16.24
N SER A 273 11.84 -6.03 -15.38
CA SER A 273 11.40 -6.49 -14.06
C SER A 273 11.41 -5.34 -13.06
N ARG A 274 10.31 -5.18 -12.36
CA ARG A 274 10.19 -4.31 -11.19
C ARG A 274 10.34 -5.06 -9.87
N ARG A 275 10.55 -6.38 -9.90
CA ARG A 275 10.86 -7.18 -8.72
C ARG A 275 12.20 -6.76 -8.14
N ARG A 276 12.26 -6.50 -6.83
CA ARG A 276 13.49 -6.03 -6.19
C ARG A 276 14.45 -7.16 -5.81
N PHE A 277 13.94 -8.36 -5.55
CA PHE A 277 14.72 -9.43 -4.94
C PHE A 277 14.77 -10.74 -5.75
N THR A 278 13.81 -10.94 -6.64
CA THR A 278 13.70 -12.19 -7.40
C THR A 278 13.60 -11.93 -8.90
N PRO A 279 14.17 -12.81 -9.75
CA PRO A 279 14.02 -12.70 -11.20
C PRO A 279 12.58 -13.04 -11.64
N LEU A 280 12.27 -12.79 -12.92
CA LEU A 280 11.05 -13.23 -13.60
C LEU A 280 11.23 -14.61 -14.26
N ASP A 281 11.87 -15.55 -13.58
CA ASP A 281 12.16 -16.89 -14.09
C ASP A 281 10.97 -17.85 -14.02
N ASP A 282 9.87 -17.40 -13.47
CA ASP A 282 8.62 -18.13 -13.31
C ASP A 282 7.48 -17.58 -14.17
N THR A 283 7.79 -16.70 -15.12
CA THR A 283 6.81 -15.98 -15.92
C THR A 283 7.04 -16.23 -17.41
N ALA A 284 5.97 -16.48 -18.16
CA ALA A 284 5.97 -16.53 -19.62
C ALA A 284 5.13 -15.42 -20.22
N ILE A 285 5.39 -15.08 -21.49
CA ILE A 285 4.56 -14.16 -22.25
C ILE A 285 3.67 -15.00 -23.17
N HIS A 286 2.37 -14.81 -23.04
CA HIS A 286 1.40 -15.14 -24.08
C HIS A 286 1.20 -13.90 -24.94
N TRP A 287 1.34 -14.02 -26.23
CA TRP A 287 1.16 -12.88 -27.12
C TRP A 287 0.20 -13.22 -28.25
N THR A 288 -0.55 -12.23 -28.69
CA THR A 288 -1.51 -12.36 -29.78
C THR A 288 -1.43 -11.11 -30.66
N LEU A 289 -1.29 -11.32 -31.94
CA LEU A 289 -1.53 -10.30 -32.96
C LEU A 289 -2.95 -10.45 -33.47
N SER A 290 -3.72 -9.38 -33.45
CA SER A 290 -5.08 -9.37 -33.99
C SER A 290 -5.31 -8.20 -34.94
N GLU A 291 -6.05 -8.44 -36.01
CA GLU A 291 -6.55 -7.46 -36.95
C GLU A 291 -8.08 -7.52 -36.97
N ASP A 292 -8.75 -6.40 -36.79
CA ASP A 292 -10.21 -6.31 -36.71
C ASP A 292 -10.84 -7.35 -35.76
N GLY A 293 -10.15 -7.58 -34.61
CA GLY A 293 -10.59 -8.52 -33.59
C GLY A 293 -10.37 -10.01 -33.93
N LYS A 294 -9.74 -10.33 -35.05
CA LYS A 294 -9.39 -11.69 -35.44
C LYS A 294 -7.92 -11.95 -35.18
N THR A 295 -7.60 -13.07 -34.55
CA THR A 295 -6.21 -13.50 -34.35
C THR A 295 -5.55 -13.80 -35.67
N VAL A 296 -4.44 -13.13 -35.96
CA VAL A 296 -3.58 -13.36 -37.14
C VAL A 296 -2.41 -14.25 -36.78
N SER A 297 -1.84 -14.06 -35.59
CA SER A 297 -0.74 -14.89 -35.08
C SER A 297 -0.73 -14.82 -33.55
N GLU A 298 -0.26 -15.90 -32.93
CA GLU A 298 -0.15 -16.01 -31.49
C GLU A 298 1.00 -16.93 -31.06
N GLY A 299 1.40 -16.85 -29.82
CA GLY A 299 2.41 -17.74 -29.28
C GLY A 299 2.63 -17.56 -27.78
N ILE A 300 3.47 -18.44 -27.25
CA ILE A 300 3.89 -18.45 -25.85
C ILE A 300 5.41 -18.56 -25.84
N THR A 301 6.07 -17.76 -24.98
CA THR A 301 7.51 -17.88 -24.76
C THR A 301 7.83 -18.94 -23.70
N ASP A 302 9.08 -19.37 -23.68
CA ASP A 302 9.63 -20.03 -22.48
C ASP A 302 9.62 -19.06 -21.29
N ALA A 303 9.99 -19.59 -20.10
CA ALA A 303 10.17 -18.78 -18.90
C ALA A 303 11.13 -17.62 -19.16
N LEU A 304 10.77 -16.44 -18.70
CA LEU A 304 11.63 -15.27 -18.79
C LEU A 304 12.85 -15.46 -17.87
N ALA A 305 14.04 -15.15 -18.37
CA ALA A 305 15.25 -15.11 -17.56
C ALA A 305 15.64 -13.65 -17.18
N THR A 306 14.64 -12.83 -16.88
CA THR A 306 14.82 -11.41 -16.56
C THR A 306 15.28 -11.25 -15.12
N PRO A 307 16.47 -10.67 -14.84
CA PRO A 307 16.94 -10.46 -13.48
C PRO A 307 16.03 -9.51 -12.69
N ALA A 308 16.13 -9.58 -11.37
CA ALA A 308 15.52 -8.56 -10.51
C ALA A 308 16.03 -7.16 -10.92
N GLN A 309 15.12 -6.19 -11.06
CA GLN A 309 15.42 -4.82 -11.51
C GLN A 309 16.13 -4.73 -12.86
N GLY A 310 16.16 -5.81 -13.63
CA GLY A 310 16.79 -5.88 -14.95
C GLY A 310 15.81 -5.94 -16.10
N SER A 311 16.33 -5.98 -17.32
CA SER A 311 15.54 -6.10 -18.54
C SER A 311 16.05 -7.22 -19.42
N THR A 312 15.16 -7.83 -20.19
CA THR A 312 15.47 -8.85 -21.20
C THR A 312 14.67 -8.57 -22.46
N THR A 313 15.31 -8.63 -23.63
CA THR A 313 14.65 -8.53 -24.93
C THR A 313 14.38 -9.92 -25.50
N ILE A 314 13.15 -10.14 -25.94
CA ILE A 314 12.67 -11.44 -26.41
C ILE A 314 12.03 -11.25 -27.78
N LYS A 315 12.43 -12.07 -28.74
CA LYS A 315 11.81 -12.14 -30.05
C LYS A 315 10.51 -12.94 -29.95
N LEU A 316 9.37 -12.33 -30.32
CA LEU A 316 8.08 -12.98 -30.30
C LEU A 316 7.73 -13.57 -31.68
N PHE A 317 7.90 -12.79 -32.73
CA PHE A 317 7.57 -13.16 -34.10
C PHE A 317 8.50 -12.46 -35.10
N ASP A 318 8.44 -12.88 -36.33
CA ASP A 318 9.12 -12.29 -37.47
C ASP A 318 8.16 -11.31 -38.19
N PRO A 319 8.39 -9.98 -38.16
CA PRO A 319 7.50 -9.01 -38.78
C PRO A 319 7.30 -9.21 -40.27
N GLU A 320 8.30 -9.74 -40.99
CA GLU A 320 8.24 -10.00 -42.44
C GLU A 320 7.26 -11.13 -42.82
N LYS A 321 6.85 -11.93 -41.83
CA LYS A 321 5.89 -13.02 -42.01
C LYS A 321 4.44 -12.64 -41.70
N VAL A 322 4.19 -11.33 -41.37
CA VAL A 322 2.86 -10.83 -41.02
C VAL A 322 2.49 -9.71 -41.98
N ASP A 323 1.79 -10.02 -43.05
CA ASP A 323 1.45 -9.09 -44.13
C ASP A 323 0.66 -7.84 -43.62
N SER A 324 -0.19 -8.02 -42.64
CA SER A 324 -1.06 -6.99 -42.06
C SER A 324 -0.48 -6.30 -40.82
N LEU A 325 0.79 -6.51 -40.47
CA LEU A 325 1.39 -6.03 -39.22
C LEU A 325 1.09 -4.56 -38.86
N PRO A 326 1.12 -3.59 -39.83
CA PRO A 326 0.82 -2.20 -39.51
C PRO A 326 -0.60 -1.95 -38.97
N SER A 327 -1.55 -2.86 -39.24
CA SER A 327 -2.95 -2.82 -38.83
C SER A 327 -3.22 -3.67 -37.58
N CYS A 328 -2.22 -4.41 -37.08
CA CYS A 328 -2.41 -5.35 -35.98
C CYS A 328 -2.28 -4.70 -34.62
N LEU A 329 -3.11 -5.16 -33.70
CA LEU A 329 -2.97 -4.94 -32.25
C LEU A 329 -2.14 -6.08 -31.64
N LEU A 330 -1.02 -5.74 -31.02
CA LEU A 330 -0.24 -6.68 -30.20
C LEU A 330 -0.74 -6.68 -28.77
N THR A 331 -1.29 -7.79 -28.34
CA THR A 331 -1.68 -8.01 -26.93
C THR A 331 -0.64 -8.91 -26.25
N LEU A 332 -0.17 -8.49 -25.07
CA LEU A 332 0.75 -9.25 -24.25
C LEU A 332 0.11 -9.56 -22.90
N SER A 333 0.15 -10.84 -22.53
CA SER A 333 -0.26 -11.33 -21.22
C SER A 333 0.90 -12.07 -20.58
N LEU A 334 1.36 -11.62 -19.42
CA LEU A 334 2.39 -12.31 -18.66
C LEU A 334 1.72 -13.14 -17.57
N SER A 335 2.00 -14.43 -17.58
CA SER A 335 1.45 -15.40 -16.63
C SER A 335 2.55 -16.16 -15.91
N LEU A 336 2.26 -16.55 -14.66
CA LEU A 336 3.14 -17.42 -13.90
C LEU A 336 3.06 -18.85 -14.41
N ILE A 337 4.19 -19.48 -14.69
CA ILE A 337 4.28 -20.81 -15.33
C ILE A 337 3.83 -21.96 -14.41
N HIS A 338 3.69 -21.77 -13.13
CA HIS A 338 3.43 -22.84 -12.16
C HIS A 338 2.41 -22.44 -11.09
N ILE A 339 1.32 -21.82 -11.47
CA ILE A 339 0.14 -21.82 -10.62
C ILE A 339 -0.79 -22.93 -11.13
N SER A 340 -0.66 -24.12 -10.55
CA SER A 340 -1.82 -25.00 -10.50
C SER A 340 -2.87 -24.29 -9.67
N GLU A 341 -4.03 -24.03 -10.24
CA GLU A 341 -5.17 -23.55 -9.49
C GLU A 341 -5.38 -24.47 -8.28
N PRO A 342 -5.65 -23.95 -7.09
CA PRO A 342 -6.03 -24.81 -5.98
C PRO A 342 -7.34 -25.48 -6.37
N THR A 343 -7.29 -26.78 -6.56
CA THR A 343 -8.47 -27.65 -6.68
C THR A 343 -9.27 -27.62 -5.39
#